data_f8352767b1ce06c46aab77c9decb7713
#
_entry.id   f8352767b1ce06c46aab77c9decb7713
#
_cell.length_a   1.000
_cell.length_b   1.000
_cell.length_c   1.000
_cell.angle_alpha   90.00
_cell.angle_beta   90.00
_cell.angle_gamma   90.00
#
_symmetry.space_group_name_H-M   'P 1'
#
loop_
_entity.id
_entity.type
_entity.pdbx_description
1 polymer ?
#
loop_
_entity_poly.entity_id
_entity_poly.type
_entity_poly.pdbx_seq_one_letter_code
_entity_poly.pdbx_strand_id
1 'polypeptide(L)'
;MKLSQFKFNLPTELIANYPAKNRDEARLMVLDRRAGTIEHRVFKDLVDYVKDGDVFVLNNTKVFPARLSGKKEKTEADIEVLLLRELNHESRLWDILVDPARKIRIGNKLYFGEGGDELVAEVIDNTTSRGRTYSDRKSVV
;
A
#
# COMPACT_ATOMS: atom_id res chain seq x y z
N MET A 1 16.26 19.51 7.02
CA MET A 1 16.68 18.55 6.00
C MET A 1 15.91 18.83 4.72
N LYS A 2 16.57 19.00 3.57
CA LYS A 2 15.88 19.28 2.29
C LYS A 2 15.70 17.95 1.54
N LEU A 3 14.57 17.77 0.88
CA LEU A 3 14.27 16.55 0.09
C LEU A 3 15.33 16.29 -1.00
N SER A 4 15.89 17.37 -1.57
CA SER A 4 16.96 17.28 -2.59
C SER A 4 18.23 16.58 -2.11
N GLN A 5 18.50 16.51 -0.80
CA GLN A 5 19.65 15.80 -0.23
C GLN A 5 19.51 14.27 -0.30
N PHE A 6 18.31 13.77 -0.57
CA PHE A 6 18.01 12.34 -0.73
C PHE A 6 17.85 11.94 -2.20
N LYS A 7 18.04 12.89 -3.12
CA LYS A 7 17.96 12.61 -4.56
C LYS A 7 19.24 11.95 -5.03
N PHE A 8 19.14 10.77 -5.56
CA PHE A 8 20.25 10.03 -6.19
C PHE A 8 19.76 9.35 -7.47
N ASN A 9 20.68 8.96 -8.31
CA ASN A 9 20.37 8.18 -9.51
C ASN A 9 20.31 6.70 -9.11
N LEU A 10 19.15 6.07 -9.27
CA LEU A 10 18.95 4.64 -9.06
C LEU A 10 18.80 3.95 -10.42
N PRO A 11 19.84 3.23 -10.89
CA PRO A 11 19.74 2.46 -12.13
C PRO A 11 18.66 1.38 -12.02
N THR A 12 17.83 1.23 -13.05
CA THR A 12 16.68 0.31 -13.03
C THR A 12 17.11 -1.14 -12.85
N GLU A 13 18.28 -1.51 -13.34
CA GLU A 13 18.86 -2.85 -13.21
C GLU A 13 19.22 -3.23 -11.77
N LEU A 14 19.34 -2.26 -10.87
CA LEU A 14 19.57 -2.51 -9.45
C LEU A 14 18.28 -2.77 -8.64
N ILE A 15 17.13 -2.60 -9.27
CA ILE A 15 15.84 -2.88 -8.65
C ILE A 15 15.53 -4.37 -8.84
N ALA A 16 15.40 -5.09 -7.73
CA ALA A 16 15.06 -6.52 -7.77
C ALA A 16 13.63 -6.71 -8.28
N ASN A 17 13.47 -7.53 -9.33
CA ASN A 17 12.16 -7.88 -9.89
C ASN A 17 11.49 -9.06 -9.17
N TYR A 18 12.28 -9.88 -8.46
CA TYR A 18 11.82 -11.07 -7.76
C TYR A 18 12.40 -11.12 -6.35
N PRO A 19 11.66 -11.65 -5.37
CA PRO A 19 12.18 -11.88 -4.03
C PRO A 19 13.22 -13.01 -4.04
N ALA A 20 14.02 -13.10 -2.98
CA ALA A 20 14.85 -14.27 -2.73
C ALA A 20 13.96 -15.53 -2.57
N LYS A 21 14.50 -16.71 -2.94
CA LYS A 21 13.77 -17.98 -2.86
C LYS A 21 13.28 -18.25 -1.43
N ASN A 22 14.14 -18.06 -0.46
CA ASN A 22 13.81 -18.12 0.96
C ASN A 22 13.96 -16.72 1.58
N ARG A 23 13.13 -16.37 2.53
CA ARG A 23 13.12 -15.01 3.13
C ARG A 23 14.40 -14.67 3.88
N ASP A 24 15.00 -15.66 4.51
CA ASP A 24 16.25 -15.55 5.26
C ASP A 24 17.49 -15.47 4.37
N GLU A 25 17.37 -15.77 3.09
CA GLU A 25 18.43 -15.60 2.08
C GLU A 25 18.47 -14.21 1.47
N ALA A 26 17.56 -13.32 1.88
CA ALA A 26 17.58 -11.93 1.42
C ALA A 26 18.90 -11.24 1.85
N ARG A 27 19.35 -10.27 1.03
CA ARG A 27 20.54 -9.49 1.35
C ARG A 27 20.33 -8.63 2.58
N LEU A 28 21.32 -8.59 3.46
CA LEU A 28 21.36 -7.73 4.65
C LEU A 28 22.48 -6.70 4.49
N MET A 29 22.15 -5.43 4.71
CA MET A 29 23.12 -4.37 4.85
C MET A 29 23.28 -4.04 6.34
N VAL A 30 24.51 -4.17 6.84
CA VAL A 30 24.88 -3.80 8.21
C VAL A 30 25.62 -2.48 8.19
N LEU A 31 25.08 -1.46 8.83
CA LEU A 31 25.67 -0.13 8.92
C LEU A 31 26.14 0.14 10.34
N ASP A 32 27.44 0.20 10.56
CA ASP A 32 28.00 0.73 11.80
C ASP A 32 28.17 2.25 11.69
N ARG A 33 27.31 2.99 12.37
CA ARG A 33 27.31 4.45 12.35
C ARG A 33 28.47 5.05 13.14
N ARG A 34 29.08 4.34 14.08
CA ARG A 34 30.24 4.80 14.85
C ARG A 34 31.53 4.62 14.07
N ALA A 35 31.71 3.45 13.49
CA ALA A 35 32.87 3.16 12.64
C ALA A 35 32.72 3.74 11.21
N GLY A 36 31.52 4.08 10.77
CA GLY A 36 31.22 4.55 9.42
C GLY A 36 31.39 3.44 8.37
N THR A 37 31.27 2.17 8.78
CA THR A 37 31.46 1.03 7.89
C THR A 37 30.12 0.44 7.43
N ILE A 38 30.13 -0.12 6.21
CA ILE A 38 29.00 -0.85 5.62
C ILE A 38 29.47 -2.24 5.29
N GLU A 39 28.77 -3.26 5.78
CA GLU A 39 28.99 -4.66 5.43
C GLU A 39 27.77 -5.22 4.70
N HIS A 40 28.03 -6.13 3.77
CA HIS A 40 26.99 -6.86 3.06
C HIS A 40 26.97 -8.31 3.54
N ARG A 41 25.82 -8.75 4.03
CA ARG A 41 25.57 -10.08 4.61
C ARG A 41 24.33 -10.70 4.01
N VAL A 42 23.93 -11.84 4.53
CA VAL A 42 22.65 -12.50 4.26
C VAL A 42 21.79 -12.35 5.50
N PHE A 43 20.47 -12.24 5.34
CA PHE A 43 19.56 -11.93 6.46
C PHE A 43 19.63 -12.94 7.61
N LYS A 44 19.88 -14.22 7.33
CA LYS A 44 20.10 -15.25 8.37
C LYS A 44 21.25 -14.92 9.32
N ASP A 45 22.24 -14.13 8.86
CA ASP A 45 23.38 -13.73 9.69
C ASP A 45 22.98 -12.67 10.74
N LEU A 46 21.71 -12.19 10.73
CA LEU A 46 21.20 -11.24 11.70
C LEU A 46 21.40 -11.73 13.15
N VAL A 47 21.34 -13.03 13.35
CA VAL A 47 21.51 -13.66 14.68
C VAL A 47 22.88 -13.35 15.30
N ASP A 48 23.92 -13.12 14.49
CA ASP A 48 25.26 -12.78 14.95
C ASP A 48 25.36 -11.37 15.57
N TYR A 49 24.37 -10.54 15.29
CA TYR A 49 24.29 -9.16 15.77
C TYR A 49 23.38 -8.98 16.99
N VAL A 50 22.68 -10.05 17.39
CA VAL A 50 21.72 -10.02 18.50
C VAL A 50 22.41 -10.48 19.79
N LYS A 51 22.14 -9.79 20.89
CA LYS A 51 22.68 -10.08 22.22
C LYS A 51 21.55 -10.28 23.21
N ASP A 52 21.86 -10.94 24.31
CA ASP A 52 20.95 -11.06 25.44
C ASP A 52 20.52 -9.67 25.93
N GLY A 53 19.21 -9.50 26.07
CA GLY A 53 18.61 -8.23 26.47
C GLY A 53 18.17 -7.34 25.31
N ASP A 54 18.50 -7.68 24.06
CA ASP A 54 17.95 -6.95 22.90
C ASP A 54 16.45 -7.22 22.74
N VAL A 55 15.71 -6.20 22.33
CA VAL A 55 14.26 -6.27 22.11
C VAL A 55 13.94 -6.00 20.65
N PHE A 56 13.25 -6.93 20.02
CA PHE A 56 12.73 -6.78 18.66
C PHE A 56 11.28 -6.33 18.68
N VAL A 57 11.01 -5.21 18.04
CA VAL A 57 9.63 -4.75 17.82
C VAL A 57 9.25 -5.08 16.38
N LEU A 58 8.29 -5.98 16.21
CA LEU A 58 7.82 -6.46 14.92
C LEU A 58 6.37 -6.05 14.69
N ASN A 59 6.04 -5.82 13.42
CA ASN A 59 4.65 -5.62 13.02
C ASN A 59 4.01 -6.99 12.74
N ASN A 60 2.97 -7.33 13.49
CA ASN A 60 2.17 -8.55 13.32
C ASN A 60 0.81 -8.30 12.69
N THR A 61 0.61 -7.11 12.10
CA THR A 61 -0.64 -6.76 11.42
C THR A 61 -0.89 -7.71 10.26
N LYS A 62 -2.09 -8.30 10.23
CA LYS A 62 -2.54 -9.11 9.11
C LYS A 62 -2.97 -8.18 7.96
N VAL A 63 -2.22 -8.22 6.87
CA VAL A 63 -2.53 -7.47 5.67
C VAL A 63 -3.61 -8.21 4.87
N PHE A 64 -4.62 -7.48 4.40
CA PHE A 64 -5.62 -7.98 3.46
C PHE A 64 -5.43 -7.32 2.08
N PRO A 65 -5.90 -7.92 0.98
CA PRO A 65 -5.85 -7.32 -0.36
C PRO A 65 -6.75 -6.08 -0.42
N ALA A 66 -6.15 -4.91 -0.20
CA ALA A 66 -6.88 -3.64 -0.12
C ALA A 66 -7.06 -2.94 -1.48
N ARG A 67 -6.39 -3.42 -2.53
CA ARG A 67 -6.44 -2.86 -3.88
C ARG A 67 -7.36 -3.71 -4.73
N LEU A 68 -8.43 -3.10 -5.22
CA LEU A 68 -9.46 -3.75 -6.01
C LEU A 68 -9.48 -3.14 -7.41
N SER A 69 -9.40 -3.98 -8.43
CA SER A 69 -9.62 -3.59 -9.82
C SER A 69 -11.06 -3.93 -10.20
N GLY A 70 -11.72 -3.00 -10.88
CA GLY A 70 -13.12 -3.16 -11.24
C GLY A 70 -13.55 -2.25 -12.37
N LYS A 71 -14.86 -2.14 -12.55
CA LYS A 71 -15.46 -1.35 -13.61
C LYS A 71 -16.52 -0.40 -13.09
N LYS A 72 -16.63 0.73 -13.75
CA LYS A 72 -17.68 1.70 -13.47
C LYS A 72 -18.96 1.33 -14.22
N GLU A 73 -20.10 1.40 -13.52
CA GLU A 73 -21.44 1.28 -14.13
C GLU A 73 -21.58 2.14 -15.40
N LYS A 74 -22.33 1.65 -16.38
CA LYS A 74 -22.72 2.31 -17.65
C LYS A 74 -21.60 2.55 -18.66
N THR A 75 -20.39 2.76 -18.23
CA THR A 75 -19.29 3.10 -19.14
C THR A 75 -18.28 1.99 -19.30
N GLU A 76 -18.36 0.94 -18.46
CA GLU A 76 -17.40 -0.18 -18.40
C GLU A 76 -15.94 0.28 -18.28
N ALA A 77 -15.74 1.55 -17.85
CA ALA A 77 -14.41 2.10 -17.68
C ALA A 77 -13.71 1.40 -16.53
N ASP A 78 -12.48 0.96 -16.76
CA ASP A 78 -11.61 0.39 -15.73
C ASP A 78 -11.36 1.39 -14.62
N ILE A 79 -11.42 0.91 -13.41
CA ILE A 79 -11.16 1.67 -12.19
C ILE A 79 -10.29 0.85 -11.25
N GLU A 80 -9.53 1.55 -10.44
CA GLU A 80 -8.80 0.98 -9.31
C GLU A 80 -9.28 1.65 -8.02
N VAL A 81 -9.53 0.85 -7.00
CA VAL A 81 -9.92 1.30 -5.67
C VAL A 81 -8.94 0.78 -4.65
N LEU A 82 -8.47 1.66 -3.75
CA LEU A 82 -7.69 1.29 -2.58
C LEU A 82 -8.51 1.54 -1.32
N LEU A 83 -8.81 0.49 -0.59
CA LEU A 83 -9.48 0.56 0.71
C LEU A 83 -8.53 1.17 1.74
N LEU A 84 -8.91 2.26 2.40
CA LEU A 84 -8.09 2.95 3.39
C LEU A 84 -8.51 2.58 4.81
N ARG A 85 -9.78 2.73 5.11
CA ARG A 85 -10.32 2.54 6.45
C ARG A 85 -11.80 2.21 6.40
N GLU A 86 -12.21 1.20 7.15
CA GLU A 86 -13.61 0.94 7.44
C GLU A 86 -14.13 2.01 8.41
N LEU A 87 -15.19 2.70 8.01
CA LEU A 87 -15.83 3.75 8.81
C LEU A 87 -16.97 3.20 9.64
N ASN A 88 -17.70 2.24 9.09
CA ASN A 88 -18.79 1.56 9.77
C ASN A 88 -18.93 0.13 9.25
N HIS A 89 -18.85 -0.83 10.17
CA HIS A 89 -18.92 -2.25 9.85
C HIS A 89 -20.32 -2.73 9.47
N GLU A 90 -21.35 -2.25 10.16
CA GLU A 90 -22.74 -2.67 9.92
C GLU A 90 -23.22 -2.27 8.53
N SER A 91 -22.95 -1.02 8.14
CA SER A 91 -23.27 -0.50 6.81
C SER A 91 -22.18 -0.79 5.75
N ARG A 92 -21.08 -1.47 6.12
CA ARG A 92 -19.93 -1.74 5.24
C ARG A 92 -19.37 -0.49 4.58
N LEU A 93 -19.39 0.62 5.31
CA LEU A 93 -18.96 1.92 4.83
C LEU A 93 -17.44 2.05 4.90
N TRP A 94 -16.80 2.39 3.78
CA TRP A 94 -15.36 2.51 3.66
C TRP A 94 -14.93 3.89 3.15
N ASP A 95 -13.82 4.38 3.68
CA ASP A 95 -13.04 5.48 3.11
C ASP A 95 -12.04 4.88 2.11
N ILE A 96 -12.05 5.38 0.87
CA ILE A 96 -11.28 4.80 -0.24
C ILE A 96 -10.54 5.87 -1.04
N LEU A 97 -9.49 5.46 -1.73
CA LEU A 97 -8.97 6.19 -2.89
C LEU A 97 -9.47 5.51 -4.16
N VAL A 98 -9.74 6.28 -5.20
CA VAL A 98 -10.16 5.75 -6.50
C VAL A 98 -9.41 6.43 -7.65
N ASP A 99 -9.00 5.64 -8.62
CA ASP A 99 -8.38 6.10 -9.85
C ASP A 99 -9.15 5.54 -11.07
N PRO A 100 -9.54 6.37 -12.05
CA PRO A 100 -9.43 7.84 -12.14
C PRO A 100 -10.55 8.57 -11.38
N ALA A 101 -10.21 9.33 -10.33
CA ALA A 101 -11.16 9.98 -9.44
C ALA A 101 -12.11 10.96 -10.14
N ARG A 102 -11.62 11.67 -11.16
CA ARG A 102 -12.41 12.66 -11.91
C ARG A 102 -13.65 12.08 -12.62
N LYS A 103 -13.63 10.79 -12.93
CA LYS A 103 -14.73 10.10 -13.61
C LYS A 103 -15.74 9.49 -12.62
N ILE A 104 -15.46 9.50 -11.34
CA ILE A 104 -16.27 8.87 -10.32
C ILE A 104 -16.99 9.94 -9.50
N ARG A 105 -18.32 9.87 -9.45
CA ARG A 105 -19.18 10.83 -8.76
C ARG A 105 -20.07 10.12 -7.75
N ILE A 106 -20.62 10.86 -6.80
CA ILE A 106 -21.64 10.38 -5.87
C ILE A 106 -22.80 9.73 -6.64
N GLY A 107 -23.27 8.58 -6.20
CA GLY A 107 -24.29 7.76 -6.84
C GLY A 107 -23.75 6.84 -7.95
N ASN A 108 -22.45 6.85 -8.27
CA ASN A 108 -21.91 5.87 -9.20
C ASN A 108 -21.75 4.52 -8.51
N LYS A 109 -22.09 3.44 -9.21
CA LYS A 109 -21.81 2.07 -8.81
C LYS A 109 -20.52 1.58 -9.44
N LEU A 110 -19.77 0.85 -8.64
CA LEU A 110 -18.49 0.26 -8.96
C LEU A 110 -18.61 -1.25 -8.80
N TYR A 111 -18.19 -1.99 -9.80
CA TYR A 111 -18.32 -3.44 -9.88
C TYR A 111 -16.94 -4.08 -9.81
N PHE A 112 -16.77 -5.07 -8.94
CA PHE A 112 -15.51 -5.79 -8.73
C PHE A 112 -15.76 -7.29 -8.81
N GLY A 113 -14.90 -8.00 -9.51
CA GLY A 113 -15.05 -9.44 -9.75
C GLY A 113 -15.61 -9.75 -11.13
N GLU A 114 -15.76 -11.04 -11.44
CA GLU A 114 -16.27 -11.56 -12.70
C GLU A 114 -17.15 -12.79 -12.42
N GLY A 115 -18.09 -13.10 -13.33
CA GLY A 115 -18.76 -14.39 -13.39
C GLY A 115 -19.87 -14.65 -12.37
N GLY A 116 -20.53 -13.62 -11.84
CA GLY A 116 -21.71 -13.77 -10.98
C GLY A 116 -21.45 -13.56 -9.48
N ASP A 117 -20.20 -13.52 -9.07
CA ASP A 117 -19.77 -13.18 -7.69
C ASP A 117 -19.24 -11.75 -7.64
N GLU A 118 -20.00 -10.81 -8.18
CA GLU A 118 -19.59 -9.40 -8.23
C GLU A 118 -19.85 -8.70 -6.90
N LEU A 119 -18.81 -8.04 -6.38
CA LEU A 119 -18.97 -7.07 -5.31
C LEU A 119 -19.38 -5.74 -5.93
N VAL A 120 -20.49 -5.18 -5.47
CA VAL A 120 -20.97 -3.86 -5.92
C VAL A 120 -20.84 -2.85 -4.80
N ALA A 121 -20.20 -1.71 -5.09
CA ALA A 121 -20.10 -0.61 -4.15
C ALA A 121 -20.71 0.66 -4.74
N GLU A 122 -21.38 1.47 -3.92
CA GLU A 122 -21.93 2.76 -4.31
C GLU A 122 -21.13 3.89 -3.66
N VAL A 123 -20.79 4.89 -4.47
CA VAL A 123 -20.11 6.09 -3.99
C VAL A 123 -21.15 7.03 -3.36
N ILE A 124 -21.09 7.21 -2.06
CA ILE A 124 -22.07 8.01 -1.31
C ILE A 124 -21.60 9.42 -0.96
N ASP A 125 -20.28 9.64 -0.91
CA ASP A 125 -19.72 10.95 -0.58
C ASP A 125 -18.32 11.18 -1.17
N ASN A 126 -17.90 12.46 -1.20
CA ASN A 126 -16.55 12.89 -1.50
C ASN A 126 -15.89 13.38 -0.22
N THR A 127 -14.96 12.62 0.31
CA THR A 127 -14.28 12.96 1.55
C THR A 127 -13.28 14.08 1.31
N THR A 128 -13.42 15.21 2.02
CA THR A 128 -12.47 16.31 2.03
C THR A 128 -11.65 16.26 3.31
N SER A 129 -10.34 16.35 3.21
CA SER A 129 -9.45 16.45 4.36
C SER A 129 -9.06 17.92 4.59
N ARG A 130 -9.58 18.53 5.66
CA ARG A 130 -9.15 19.85 6.21
C ARG A 130 -8.78 20.90 5.15
N GLY A 131 -9.75 21.32 4.34
CA GLY A 131 -9.59 22.45 3.41
C GLY A 131 -8.75 22.16 2.15
N ARG A 132 -8.31 20.94 1.93
CA ARG A 132 -7.77 20.47 0.66
C ARG A 132 -8.68 19.37 0.13
N THR A 133 -9.30 19.63 -1.01
CA THR A 133 -10.05 18.62 -1.75
C THR A 133 -9.04 17.65 -2.36
N TYR A 134 -8.84 16.52 -1.70
CA TYR A 134 -8.24 15.38 -2.39
C TYR A 134 -9.35 14.79 -3.24
N SER A 135 -9.31 15.10 -4.54
CA SER A 135 -10.30 14.62 -5.52
C SER A 135 -10.40 13.09 -5.62
N ASP A 136 -9.54 12.39 -4.91
CA ASP A 136 -9.33 10.96 -5.03
C ASP A 136 -9.99 10.16 -3.89
N ARG A 137 -10.45 10.82 -2.80
CA ARG A 137 -11.10 10.16 -1.68
C ARG A 137 -12.60 10.11 -1.85
N LYS A 138 -13.17 8.94 -1.61
CA LYS A 138 -14.60 8.65 -1.67
C LYS A 138 -15.02 7.81 -0.46
N SER A 139 -16.29 7.88 -0.09
CA SER A 139 -16.91 6.92 0.81
C SER A 139 -17.82 6.01 -0.02
N VAL A 140 -17.75 4.71 0.22
CA VAL A 140 -18.53 3.68 -0.48
C VAL A 140 -19.20 2.73 0.50
N VAL A 141 -20.33 2.19 0.08
CA VAL A 141 -21.13 1.18 0.79
C VAL A 141 -21.22 -0.05 -0.09
#